data_dfced46cff51ba390d5543d117e7d486
#
_entry.id   dfced46cff51ba390d5543d117e7d486
#
_cell.length_a   1.000
_cell.length_b   1.000
_cell.length_c   1.000
_cell.angle_alpha   90.00
_cell.angle_beta   90.00
_cell.angle_gamma   90.00
#
_symmetry.space_group_name_H-M   'P 1'
#
loop_
_entity.id
_entity.type
_entity.pdbx_description
1 polymer ?
#
loop_
_entity_poly.entity_id
_entity_poly.type
_entity_poly.pdbx_seq_one_letter_code
_entity_poly.pdbx_strand_id
1 'polypeptide(L)'
;AGFDLPRSTFRDAVAAALRAEGLRGASWQTCTLPEQRVIRDKTGYGKGSPWTEPSYRGEVNYEKEYPVAKRIAESTTWLFNMFTWPNGPQEVKQAVNAFDKVFSQLEAAIDAYLRDKTDRQSTAT
;
A
#
# COMPACT_ATOMS: atom_id res chain seq x y z
N ALA A 1 -21.56 -1.22 -7.94
CA ALA A 1 -21.77 -0.73 -6.58
C ALA A 1 -20.46 -0.15 -6.06
N GLY A 2 -20.44 1.08 -5.57
CA GLY A 2 -19.27 1.68 -4.92
C GLY A 2 -19.25 1.26 -3.47
N PHE A 3 -18.11 0.81 -2.98
CA PHE A 3 -17.93 0.56 -1.55
C PHE A 3 -17.67 1.89 -0.86
N ASP A 4 -18.43 2.18 0.20
CA ASP A 4 -18.20 3.37 1.05
C ASP A 4 -17.09 3.07 2.07
N LEU A 5 -15.87 2.92 1.54
CA LEU A 5 -14.67 2.59 2.31
C LEU A 5 -13.50 3.49 1.92
N PRO A 6 -12.60 3.84 2.86
CA PRO A 6 -11.33 4.46 2.53
C PRO A 6 -10.55 3.61 1.51
N ARG A 7 -9.93 4.27 0.53
CA ARG A 7 -9.16 3.58 -0.54
C ARG A 7 -8.11 2.63 0.01
N SER A 8 -7.41 3.03 1.07
CA SER A 8 -6.41 2.19 1.72
C SER A 8 -7.03 0.92 2.33
N THR A 9 -8.20 1.03 2.94
CA THR A 9 -8.92 -0.12 3.50
C THR A 9 -9.35 -1.09 2.40
N PHE A 10 -9.91 -0.57 1.31
CA PHE A 10 -10.27 -1.38 0.14
C PHE A 10 -9.04 -2.09 -0.45
N ARG A 11 -7.94 -1.36 -0.69
CA ARG A 11 -6.67 -1.91 -1.17
C ARG A 11 -6.17 -3.04 -0.26
N ASP A 12 -6.19 -2.81 1.05
CA ASP A 12 -5.66 -3.77 2.02
C ASP A 12 -6.52 -5.03 2.10
N ALA A 13 -7.86 -4.91 1.95
CA ALA A 13 -8.77 -6.03 1.86
C ALA A 13 -8.51 -6.89 0.62
N VAL A 14 -8.38 -6.26 -0.54
CA VAL A 14 -8.03 -6.97 -1.80
C VAL A 14 -6.67 -7.64 -1.68
N ALA A 15 -5.67 -6.94 -1.15
CA ALA A 15 -4.33 -7.52 -0.95
C ALA A 15 -4.35 -8.70 0.03
N ALA A 16 -5.19 -8.65 1.08
CA ALA A 16 -5.35 -9.75 2.02
C ALA A 16 -6.01 -10.97 1.34
N ALA A 17 -7.06 -10.77 0.55
CA ALA A 17 -7.72 -11.83 -0.20
C ALA A 17 -6.78 -12.48 -1.23
N LEU A 18 -6.01 -11.68 -1.98
CA LEU A 18 -5.02 -12.20 -2.92
C LEU A 18 -3.91 -12.99 -2.22
N ARG A 19 -3.48 -12.58 -1.01
CA ARG A 19 -2.55 -13.37 -0.20
C ARG A 19 -3.14 -14.71 0.25
N ALA A 20 -4.42 -14.76 0.59
CA ALA A 20 -5.10 -16.00 0.92
C ALA A 20 -5.17 -16.97 -0.26
N GLU A 21 -5.18 -16.46 -1.50
CA GLU A 21 -5.06 -17.25 -2.73
C GLU A 21 -3.59 -17.58 -3.11
N GLY A 22 -2.63 -17.26 -2.25
CA GLY A 22 -1.20 -17.57 -2.47
C GLY A 22 -0.40 -16.51 -3.21
N LEU A 23 -0.99 -15.37 -3.56
CA LEU A 23 -0.28 -14.28 -4.20
C LEU A 23 0.45 -13.41 -3.17
N ARG A 24 1.73 -13.08 -3.42
CA ARG A 24 2.51 -12.20 -2.53
C ARG A 24 2.18 -10.72 -2.78
N GLY A 25 1.00 -10.30 -2.32
CA GLY A 25 0.59 -8.90 -2.40
C GLY A 25 0.94 -8.12 -1.13
N ALA A 26 1.51 -6.93 -1.27
CA ALA A 26 1.75 -5.99 -0.17
C ALA A 26 1.74 -4.54 -0.65
N SER A 27 1.47 -3.62 0.27
CA SER A 27 1.67 -2.20 0.04
C SER A 27 3.12 -1.85 0.32
N TRP A 28 3.83 -1.36 -0.70
CA TRP A 28 5.23 -0.93 -0.55
C TRP A 28 5.33 0.41 0.17
N GLN A 29 4.56 1.39 -0.31
CA GLN A 29 4.50 2.72 0.27
C GLN A 29 3.08 2.97 0.79
N THR A 30 2.96 3.30 2.06
CA THR A 30 1.69 3.61 2.72
C THR A 30 1.49 5.11 2.93
N CYS A 31 2.51 5.91 2.68
CA CYS A 31 2.49 7.35 2.74
C CYS A 31 3.34 7.95 1.60
N THR A 32 3.11 9.22 1.28
CA THR A 32 3.92 9.94 0.29
C THR A 32 5.31 10.30 0.87
N LEU A 33 6.27 10.59 -0.01
CA LEU A 33 7.62 11.02 0.44
C LEU A 33 7.57 12.23 1.38
N PRO A 34 6.80 13.31 1.09
CA PRO A 34 6.68 14.43 2.00
C PRO A 34 6.11 14.08 3.39
N GLU A 35 5.27 13.04 3.48
CA GLU A 35 4.70 12.58 4.75
C GLU A 35 5.69 11.74 5.58
N GLN A 36 6.75 11.24 4.97
CA GLN A 36 7.77 10.50 5.72
C GLN A 36 8.47 11.42 6.72
N ARG A 37 8.57 10.96 7.96
CA ARG A 37 9.08 11.75 9.09
C ARG A 37 10.46 12.37 8.80
N VAL A 38 11.35 11.62 8.18
CA VAL A 38 12.70 12.08 7.84
C VAL A 38 12.71 13.28 6.89
N ILE A 39 11.72 13.35 6.01
CA ILE A 39 11.55 14.45 5.03
C ILE A 39 10.76 15.60 5.66
N ARG A 40 9.61 15.29 6.24
CA ARG A 40 8.71 16.27 6.86
C ARG A 40 9.42 17.09 7.95
N ASP A 41 10.12 16.41 8.84
CA ASP A 41 10.81 17.04 9.97
C ASP A 41 12.22 17.55 9.59
N LYS A 42 12.62 17.41 8.31
CA LYS A 42 13.92 17.82 7.77
C LYS A 42 15.10 17.28 8.60
N THR A 43 14.99 16.08 9.13
CA THR A 43 16.06 15.47 9.95
C THR A 43 17.17 14.85 9.10
N GLY A 44 16.86 14.38 7.91
CA GLY A 44 17.79 13.85 6.91
C GLY A 44 18.78 12.84 7.47
N TYR A 45 20.05 13.04 7.10
CA TYR A 45 21.16 12.20 7.56
C TYR A 45 21.71 12.60 8.95
N GLY A 46 20.94 13.34 9.74
CA GLY A 46 21.32 13.91 11.03
C GLY A 46 21.67 15.40 10.91
N LYS A 47 21.50 16.14 11.99
CA LYS A 47 21.72 17.60 12.07
C LYS A 47 20.99 18.41 10.97
N GLY A 48 19.98 17.83 10.34
CA GLY A 48 19.17 18.51 9.32
C GLY A 48 19.76 18.50 7.89
N SER A 49 20.88 17.79 7.63
CA SER A 49 21.41 17.66 6.27
C SER A 49 20.40 16.88 5.38
N PRO A 50 20.17 17.29 4.11
CA PRO A 50 20.87 18.35 3.36
C PRO A 50 20.30 19.78 3.55
N TRP A 51 19.18 19.96 4.22
CA TRP A 51 18.49 21.26 4.31
C TRP A 51 19.28 22.33 5.06
N THR A 52 20.20 21.94 5.95
CA THR A 52 21.09 22.84 6.71
C THR A 52 22.44 23.10 6.04
N GLU A 53 22.70 22.46 4.89
CA GLU A 53 23.97 22.64 4.19
C GLU A 53 24.07 24.02 3.55
N PRO A 54 25.27 24.68 3.58
CA PRO A 54 25.44 26.00 2.98
C PRO A 54 25.20 26.03 1.46
N SER A 55 25.27 24.88 0.80
CA SER A 55 24.98 24.71 -0.63
C SER A 55 23.50 24.58 -0.94
N TYR A 56 22.68 24.30 0.04
CA TYR A 56 21.23 24.16 -0.16
C TYR A 56 20.61 25.53 -0.43
N ARG A 57 20.05 25.71 -1.62
CA ARG A 57 19.45 26.98 -2.09
C ARG A 57 17.94 26.95 -2.16
N GLY A 58 17.34 25.81 -1.90
CA GLY A 58 15.89 25.62 -2.01
C GLY A 58 15.15 25.91 -0.71
N GLU A 59 13.94 26.40 -0.85
CA GLU A 59 12.95 26.40 0.22
C GLU A 59 11.80 25.47 -0.21
N VAL A 60 11.62 24.36 0.50
CA VAL A 60 10.57 23.40 0.17
C VAL A 60 9.57 23.32 1.33
N ASN A 61 8.32 23.57 1.00
CA ASN A 61 7.22 23.33 1.92
C ASN A 61 6.66 21.91 1.71
N TYR A 62 6.92 21.03 2.66
CA TYR A 62 6.43 19.65 2.66
C TYR A 62 5.02 19.48 3.24
N GLU A 63 4.43 20.54 3.77
CA GLU A 63 3.03 20.57 4.23
C GLU A 63 2.05 20.70 3.06
N LYS A 64 2.56 21.05 1.88
CA LYS A 64 1.75 21.15 0.67
C LYS A 64 1.10 19.80 0.35
N GLU A 65 -0.17 19.81 0.00
CA GLU A 65 -0.88 18.63 -0.42
C GLU A 65 -0.41 18.10 -1.78
N TYR A 66 -0.24 16.80 -1.88
CA TYR A 66 0.10 16.07 -3.09
C TYR A 66 -0.99 15.03 -3.41
N PRO A 67 -2.18 15.45 -3.87
CA PRO A 67 -3.36 14.58 -3.95
C PRO A 67 -3.18 13.39 -4.89
N VAL A 68 -2.42 13.55 -5.97
CA VAL A 68 -2.14 12.46 -6.90
C VAL A 68 -1.24 11.41 -6.24
N ALA A 69 -0.14 11.84 -5.60
CA ALA A 69 0.77 10.93 -4.89
C ALA A 69 0.06 10.21 -3.74
N LYS A 70 -0.77 10.93 -2.98
CA LYS A 70 -1.58 10.35 -1.91
C LYS A 70 -2.53 9.29 -2.44
N ARG A 71 -3.26 9.60 -3.52
CA ARG A 71 -4.15 8.63 -4.17
C ARG A 71 -3.41 7.37 -4.61
N ILE A 72 -2.22 7.51 -5.20
CA ILE A 72 -1.40 6.35 -5.60
C ILE A 72 -0.98 5.54 -4.37
N ALA A 73 -0.46 6.17 -3.32
CA ALA A 73 -0.06 5.49 -2.09
C ALA A 73 -1.22 4.74 -1.42
N GLU A 74 -2.44 5.29 -1.49
CA GLU A 74 -3.65 4.70 -0.92
C GLU A 74 -4.27 3.57 -1.75
N SER A 75 -4.02 3.53 -3.06
CA SER A 75 -4.71 2.61 -3.98
C SER A 75 -3.83 1.57 -4.65
N THR A 76 -2.50 1.63 -4.46
CA THR A 76 -1.57 0.72 -5.14
C THR A 76 -1.16 -0.42 -4.24
N THR A 77 -1.20 -1.63 -4.80
CA THR A 77 -0.61 -2.83 -4.21
C THR A 77 0.44 -3.40 -5.15
N TRP A 78 1.49 -3.99 -4.60
CA TRP A 78 2.56 -4.62 -5.35
C TRP A 78 2.42 -6.15 -5.27
N LEU A 79 2.62 -6.81 -6.40
CA LEU A 79 2.75 -8.27 -6.46
C LEU A 79 4.23 -8.62 -6.60
N PHE A 80 4.79 -9.22 -5.55
CA PHE A 80 6.21 -9.55 -5.52
C PHE A 80 6.48 -10.91 -6.16
N ASN A 81 7.51 -10.96 -7.02
CA ASN A 81 8.07 -12.17 -7.60
C ASN A 81 7.08 -13.06 -8.39
N MET A 82 5.95 -12.50 -8.85
CA MET A 82 4.97 -13.28 -9.61
C MET A 82 5.40 -13.51 -11.06
N PHE A 83 6.09 -12.53 -11.65
CA PHE A 83 6.40 -12.49 -13.08
C PHE A 83 7.91 -12.57 -13.35
N THR A 84 8.66 -13.15 -12.39
CA THR A 84 10.11 -13.32 -12.49
C THR A 84 10.46 -14.80 -12.61
N TRP A 85 11.55 -15.10 -13.33
CA TRP A 85 12.09 -16.46 -13.38
C TRP A 85 12.30 -17.02 -11.95
N PRO A 86 11.94 -18.29 -11.66
CA PRO A 86 11.60 -19.39 -12.60
C PRO A 86 10.11 -19.50 -12.95
N ASN A 87 9.25 -18.55 -12.58
CA ASN A 87 7.83 -18.61 -12.89
C ASN A 87 7.59 -18.54 -14.41
N GLY A 88 6.65 -19.34 -14.88
CA GLY A 88 6.29 -19.46 -16.28
C GLY A 88 4.79 -19.16 -16.54
N PRO A 89 4.29 -19.53 -17.73
CA PRO A 89 2.90 -19.30 -18.09
C PRO A 89 1.87 -19.93 -17.15
N GLN A 90 2.23 -21.03 -16.49
CA GLN A 90 1.34 -21.72 -15.57
C GLN A 90 1.10 -20.89 -14.31
N GLU A 91 2.15 -20.31 -13.72
CA GLU A 91 2.08 -19.44 -12.54
C GLU A 91 1.32 -18.15 -12.86
N VAL A 92 1.53 -17.61 -14.06
CA VAL A 92 0.75 -16.45 -14.54
C VAL A 92 -0.75 -16.79 -14.63
N LYS A 93 -1.11 -17.96 -15.16
CA LYS A 93 -2.49 -18.41 -15.23
C LYS A 93 -3.11 -18.61 -13.84
N GLN A 94 -2.35 -19.15 -12.89
CA GLN A 94 -2.80 -19.27 -11.50
C GLN A 94 -3.06 -17.90 -10.88
N ALA A 95 -2.19 -16.91 -11.14
CA ALA A 95 -2.40 -15.55 -10.69
C ALA A 95 -3.68 -14.94 -11.25
N VAL A 96 -3.91 -15.09 -12.56
CA VAL A 96 -5.15 -14.60 -13.20
C VAL A 96 -6.38 -15.24 -12.56
N ASN A 97 -6.37 -16.56 -12.35
CA ASN A 97 -7.48 -17.25 -11.70
C ASN A 97 -7.74 -16.76 -10.27
N ALA A 98 -6.67 -16.44 -9.52
CA ALA A 98 -6.80 -15.86 -8.18
C ALA A 98 -7.44 -14.46 -8.21
N PHE A 99 -7.05 -13.62 -9.17
CA PHE A 99 -7.72 -12.34 -9.39
C PHE A 99 -9.19 -12.51 -9.72
N ASP A 100 -9.54 -13.36 -10.68
CA ASP A 100 -10.92 -13.61 -11.10
C ASP A 100 -11.76 -14.09 -9.90
N LYS A 101 -11.22 -14.98 -9.07
CA LYS A 101 -11.88 -15.47 -7.87
C LYS A 101 -12.12 -14.36 -6.86
N VAL A 102 -11.09 -13.58 -6.51
CA VAL A 102 -11.20 -12.50 -5.54
C VAL A 102 -12.17 -11.43 -6.01
N PHE A 103 -12.11 -11.02 -7.28
CA PHE A 103 -12.99 -9.96 -7.80
C PHE A 103 -14.43 -10.45 -8.02
N SER A 104 -14.64 -11.73 -8.30
CA SER A 104 -16.01 -12.30 -8.35
C SER A 104 -16.68 -12.40 -6.97
N GLN A 105 -15.89 -12.39 -5.87
CA GLN A 105 -16.35 -12.50 -4.49
C GLN A 105 -15.92 -11.30 -3.63
N LEU A 106 -15.82 -10.13 -4.26
CA LEU A 106 -15.20 -8.95 -3.66
C LEU A 106 -15.87 -8.49 -2.37
N GLU A 107 -17.19 -8.51 -2.30
CA GLU A 107 -17.95 -8.15 -1.09
C GLU A 107 -17.60 -9.08 0.09
N ALA A 108 -17.61 -10.38 -0.14
CA ALA A 108 -17.25 -11.36 0.88
C ALA A 108 -15.79 -11.23 1.35
N ALA A 109 -14.88 -10.90 0.43
CA ALA A 109 -13.47 -10.65 0.74
C ALA A 109 -13.28 -9.41 1.62
N ILE A 110 -14.01 -8.33 1.34
CA ILE A 110 -13.99 -7.10 2.14
C ILE A 110 -14.56 -7.36 3.53
N ASP A 111 -15.71 -8.02 3.63
CA ASP A 111 -16.36 -8.34 4.90
C ASP A 111 -15.47 -9.22 5.78
N ALA A 112 -14.81 -10.22 5.20
CA ALA A 112 -13.87 -11.07 5.91
C ALA A 112 -12.68 -10.27 6.48
N TYR A 113 -12.12 -9.36 5.69
CA TYR A 113 -11.03 -8.49 6.11
C TYR A 113 -11.43 -7.56 7.25
N LEU A 114 -12.62 -6.96 7.18
CA LEU A 114 -13.11 -6.04 8.21
C LEU A 114 -13.37 -6.77 9.54
N ARG A 115 -13.92 -7.99 9.50
CA ARG A 115 -14.11 -8.84 10.69
C ARG A 115 -12.77 -9.18 11.36
N ASP A 116 -11.79 -9.69 10.60
CA ASP A 116 -10.46 -10.03 11.11
C ASP A 116 -9.77 -8.83 11.76
N LYS A 117 -9.91 -7.63 11.16
CA LYS A 117 -9.37 -6.40 11.72
C LYS A 117 -10.01 -6.02 13.05
N THR A 118 -11.32 -6.20 13.20
CA THR A 118 -12.05 -5.93 14.44
C THR A 118 -11.63 -6.90 15.54
N ASP A 119 -11.52 -8.19 15.22
CA ASP A 119 -11.13 -9.24 16.17
C ASP A 119 -9.71 -9.00 16.71
N ARG A 120 -8.78 -8.61 15.86
CA ARG A 120 -7.40 -8.27 16.27
C ARG A 120 -7.34 -7.04 17.17
N GLN A 121 -8.19 -6.05 16.97
CA GLN A 121 -8.24 -4.87 17.83
C GLN A 121 -8.82 -5.20 19.20
N SER A 122 -9.82 -6.08 19.28
CA SER A 122 -10.41 -6.52 20.55
C SER A 122 -9.48 -7.40 21.39
N THR A 123 -8.52 -8.10 20.77
CA THR A 123 -7.57 -8.99 21.46
C THR A 123 -6.31 -8.23 21.95
N ALA A 124 -6.09 -7.01 21.47
CA ALA A 124 -4.92 -6.18 21.82
C ALA A 124 -5.19 -5.20 23.00
N THR A 125 -6.40 -5.23 23.55
CA THR A 125 -6.84 -4.42 24.71
C THR A 125 -6.91 -5.27 25.98
#